data_b4874e7835f7cdc728b58bca12c73ccf
#
_entry.id   b4874e7835f7cdc728b58bca12c73ccf
#
_cell.length_a   1.000
_cell.length_b   1.000
_cell.length_c   1.000
_cell.angle_alpha   90.00
_cell.angle_beta   90.00
_cell.angle_gamma   90.00
#
_symmetry.space_group_name_H-M   'P 1'
#
loop_
_entity.id
_entity.type
_entity.pdbx_description
1 polymer ?
#
loop_
_entity_poly.entity_id
_entity_poly.type
_entity_poly.pdbx_seq_one_letter_code
_entity_poly.pdbx_strand_id
1 'polypeptide(L)'
;MKKIIAVLLICTLLLGSAAMAEGGSAVDPFLPVTARDMTAADAELTGDGAAAVRTGSVMTLANVDFATGAEFLRIQAKGAAESRLGVKFYLDGADGPAFATAFFAPVTKEARVPVKVEGVHDVTIVFEGEGTFSGWQVFTSMEEIEAAVRAEHSGNYDDAIPTRYLVQCDREGTVELFPYEAHDYANDLEVYEKTACVYLPCGYDPAQTYPLLILCHGIGGNEYEWGLNEGPSSRVKCIMDNLIAGGEIRPFIVVTPNGRAGRTSDSSSFYLFDQELRNDLLPALAERYAVDIHDRDLCAMAGLSMGGMQTLSLGMEKCLDLFSAYGVFSGATGNPAAVAAALNAADFPVRVFYNICGTEDSVVTGFRNIERIGDLTDKLDENNFIVQYVPGGHDFGVWYLGFYNFARLFGAK
;
A
#
# COMPACT_ATOMS: atom_id res chain seq x y z
N MET A 1 -16.04 -27.80 20.46
CA MET A 1 -16.56 -26.52 20.97
C MET A 1 -15.52 -25.86 21.88
N LYS A 2 -14.36 -25.43 21.37
CA LYS A 2 -13.31 -24.68 22.09
C LYS A 2 -12.34 -24.04 21.10
N LYS A 3 -12.83 -23.25 20.10
CA LYS A 3 -11.99 -22.47 19.15
C LYS A 3 -12.67 -21.20 18.64
N ILE A 4 -13.61 -20.57 19.38
CA ILE A 4 -14.36 -19.38 18.92
C ILE A 4 -14.30 -18.24 19.97
N ILE A 5 -13.28 -18.16 20.80
CA ILE A 5 -13.17 -17.08 21.81
C ILE A 5 -11.89 -16.22 21.64
N ALA A 6 -11.10 -16.42 20.61
CA ALA A 6 -9.84 -15.67 20.46
C ALA A 6 -9.90 -14.47 19.48
N VAL A 7 -11.02 -14.19 18.82
CA VAL A 7 -11.11 -13.15 17.77
C VAL A 7 -11.88 -11.90 18.21
N LEU A 8 -12.40 -11.80 19.43
CA LEU A 8 -13.21 -10.65 19.87
C LEU A 8 -12.53 -9.74 20.90
N LEU A 9 -11.21 -9.76 21.03
CA LEU A 9 -10.51 -8.96 22.06
C LEU A 9 -9.49 -7.96 21.51
N ILE A 10 -9.44 -7.69 20.23
CA ILE A 10 -8.44 -6.78 19.61
C ILE A 10 -8.98 -5.39 19.26
N CYS A 11 -10.29 -5.13 19.37
CA CYS A 11 -10.88 -3.82 19.01
C CYS A 11 -11.10 -2.83 20.16
N THR A 12 -10.52 -3.00 21.34
CA THR A 12 -10.74 -2.06 22.47
C THR A 12 -9.49 -1.73 23.29
N LEU A 13 -8.31 -1.65 22.71
CA LEU A 13 -7.07 -1.30 23.44
C LEU A 13 -6.34 -0.07 22.87
N LEU A 14 -7.10 0.98 22.55
CA LEU A 14 -6.54 2.31 22.30
C LEU A 14 -6.81 3.29 23.44
N LEU A 15 -6.91 2.83 24.69
CA LEU A 15 -6.92 3.69 25.90
C LEU A 15 -6.60 2.82 27.14
N GLY A 16 -5.34 2.66 27.45
CA GLY A 16 -4.93 2.02 28.70
C GLY A 16 -3.54 2.48 29.13
N SER A 17 -3.48 3.63 29.81
CA SER A 17 -2.29 3.99 30.59
C SER A 17 -1.99 2.88 31.58
N ALA A 18 -0.85 2.21 31.44
CA ALA A 18 -0.33 1.32 32.47
C ALA A 18 0.02 2.16 33.70
N ALA A 19 -0.83 2.08 34.72
CA ALA A 19 -0.51 2.61 36.06
C ALA A 19 0.60 1.74 36.67
N MET A 20 1.74 2.34 36.97
CA MET A 20 2.84 1.74 37.72
C MET A 20 2.33 1.25 39.07
N ALA A 21 2.25 -0.06 39.26
CA ALA A 21 1.98 -0.70 40.56
C ALA A 21 3.29 -1.26 41.09
N GLU A 22 3.66 -0.88 42.29
CA GLU A 22 4.77 -1.49 43.06
C GLU A 22 4.48 -3.00 43.24
N GLY A 23 5.33 -3.86 42.65
CA GLY A 23 5.16 -5.32 42.61
C GLY A 23 4.70 -5.82 41.24
N GLY A 24 5.10 -5.15 40.16
CA GLY A 24 4.62 -5.29 38.82
C GLY A 24 4.95 -6.64 38.20
N SER A 25 3.96 -7.21 37.48
CA SER A 25 4.15 -8.26 36.49
C SER A 25 5.20 -7.83 35.47
N ALA A 26 6.00 -8.77 34.99
CA ALA A 26 6.97 -8.53 33.90
C ALA A 26 6.28 -7.92 32.69
N VAL A 27 6.97 -7.03 31.99
CA VAL A 27 6.49 -6.43 30.74
C VAL A 27 6.68 -7.44 29.64
N ASP A 28 5.59 -7.71 28.90
CA ASP A 28 5.61 -8.59 27.73
C ASP A 28 6.03 -7.79 26.47
N PRO A 29 7.27 -7.96 25.96
CA PRO A 29 7.74 -7.23 24.78
C PRO A 29 7.23 -7.82 23.45
N PHE A 30 6.52 -8.93 23.46
CA PHE A 30 5.80 -9.47 22.29
C PHE A 30 4.51 -8.67 22.01
N LEU A 31 4.11 -7.79 22.92
CA LEU A 31 3.15 -6.72 22.68
C LEU A 31 3.89 -5.42 22.35
N PRO A 32 3.27 -4.47 21.61
CA PRO A 32 3.89 -3.19 21.28
C PRO A 32 4.28 -2.42 22.54
N VAL A 33 5.56 -2.05 22.66
CA VAL A 33 6.10 -1.16 23.70
C VAL A 33 6.26 0.22 23.09
N THR A 34 5.54 1.20 23.62
CA THR A 34 5.60 2.59 23.14
C THR A 34 6.61 3.42 23.94
N ALA A 35 6.98 4.59 23.41
CA ALA A 35 7.85 5.51 24.16
C ALA A 35 7.23 5.95 25.50
N ARG A 36 5.89 5.93 25.62
CA ARG A 36 5.18 6.28 26.87
C ARG A 36 5.31 5.25 27.98
N ASP A 37 5.59 4.00 27.62
CA ASP A 37 5.74 2.89 28.58
C ASP A 37 7.13 2.91 29.25
N MET A 38 8.03 3.78 28.79
CA MET A 38 9.43 3.82 29.17
C MET A 38 9.74 5.06 30.06
N THR A 39 10.72 4.92 30.94
CA THR A 39 11.29 6.05 31.66
C THR A 39 12.32 6.73 30.77
N ALA A 40 12.17 8.04 30.56
CA ALA A 40 13.01 8.83 29.66
C ALA A 40 13.96 9.74 30.47
N ALA A 41 15.23 9.80 30.07
CA ALA A 41 16.20 10.80 30.48
C ALA A 41 16.66 11.59 29.25
N ASP A 42 16.56 12.91 29.31
CA ASP A 42 16.87 13.83 28.20
C ASP A 42 16.10 13.55 26.90
N ALA A 43 14.85 13.08 27.01
CA ALA A 43 13.91 12.91 25.90
C ALA A 43 12.55 13.51 26.28
N GLU A 44 11.84 14.10 25.31
CA GLU A 44 10.54 14.74 25.51
C GLU A 44 9.46 13.98 24.74
N LEU A 45 8.38 13.56 25.41
CA LEU A 45 7.22 12.94 24.77
C LEU A 45 6.47 13.99 23.94
N THR A 46 6.21 13.65 22.69
CA THR A 46 5.43 14.45 21.75
C THR A 46 3.93 14.17 21.87
N GLY A 47 3.09 15.02 21.30
CA GLY A 47 1.63 14.91 21.41
C GLY A 47 1.05 13.63 20.78
N ASP A 48 1.73 13.05 19.80
CA ASP A 48 1.39 11.78 19.12
C ASP A 48 1.88 10.53 19.89
N GLY A 49 2.62 10.73 21.00
CA GLY A 49 3.08 9.64 21.86
C GLY A 49 4.47 9.11 21.56
N ALA A 50 5.15 9.65 20.56
CA ALA A 50 6.56 9.42 20.32
C ALA A 50 7.43 10.22 21.32
N ALA A 51 8.73 9.94 21.38
CA ALA A 51 9.71 10.72 22.12
C ALA A 51 10.64 11.47 21.17
N ALA A 52 10.79 12.77 21.33
CA ALA A 52 11.86 13.52 20.68
C ALA A 52 13.18 13.20 21.39
N VAL A 53 14.16 12.71 20.65
CA VAL A 53 15.42 12.20 21.16
C VAL A 53 16.61 12.88 20.48
N ARG A 54 17.73 12.94 21.18
CA ARG A 54 19.01 13.48 20.70
C ARG A 54 20.18 12.63 21.19
N THR A 55 21.37 12.91 20.71
CA THR A 55 22.58 12.25 21.20
C THR A 55 22.68 12.36 22.72
N GLY A 56 22.77 11.20 23.38
CA GLY A 56 22.83 11.09 24.85
C GLY A 56 21.47 10.92 25.53
N SER A 57 20.35 11.03 24.82
CA SER A 57 19.05 10.61 25.34
C SER A 57 19.09 9.13 25.71
N VAL A 58 18.44 8.77 26.82
CA VAL A 58 18.35 7.39 27.31
C VAL A 58 16.90 7.10 27.67
N MET A 59 16.41 5.93 27.28
CA MET A 59 15.11 5.41 27.70
C MET A 59 15.29 4.03 28.34
N THR A 60 14.59 3.77 29.43
CA THR A 60 14.70 2.51 30.19
C THR A 60 13.33 1.88 30.43
N LEU A 61 13.30 0.55 30.40
CA LEU A 61 12.15 -0.26 30.78
C LEU A 61 12.63 -1.45 31.60
N ALA A 62 12.18 -1.53 32.85
CA ALA A 62 12.60 -2.58 33.76
C ALA A 62 11.69 -3.82 33.64
N ASN A 63 12.26 -4.98 34.01
CA ASN A 63 11.54 -6.23 34.16
C ASN A 63 10.82 -6.68 32.87
N VAL A 64 11.54 -6.66 31.74
CA VAL A 64 11.03 -7.11 30.42
C VAL A 64 11.25 -8.62 30.25
N ASP A 65 10.18 -9.38 30.04
CA ASP A 65 10.22 -10.85 29.91
C ASP A 65 10.22 -11.28 28.43
N PHE A 66 11.40 -11.63 27.92
CA PHE A 66 11.58 -12.18 26.57
C PHE A 66 11.20 -13.68 26.50
N ALA A 67 10.64 -14.23 27.56
CA ALA A 67 10.14 -15.60 27.64
C ALA A 67 11.16 -16.65 27.14
N THR A 68 10.78 -17.50 26.17
CA THR A 68 11.60 -18.57 25.59
C THR A 68 12.53 -18.11 24.46
N GLY A 69 12.49 -16.81 24.12
CA GLY A 69 13.41 -16.19 23.17
C GLY A 69 12.74 -15.29 22.13
N ALA A 70 13.37 -14.15 21.88
CA ALA A 70 13.08 -13.24 20.79
C ALA A 70 14.14 -13.43 19.69
N GLU A 71 13.71 -13.57 18.43
CA GLU A 71 14.60 -13.71 17.28
C GLU A 71 14.68 -12.44 16.42
N PHE A 72 13.68 -11.56 16.54
CA PHE A 72 13.62 -10.29 15.82
C PHE A 72 13.15 -9.17 16.72
N LEU A 73 13.72 -7.97 16.49
CA LEU A 73 13.30 -6.71 17.11
C LEU A 73 12.84 -5.76 15.99
N ARG A 74 11.59 -5.33 16.05
CA ARG A 74 11.04 -4.26 15.24
C ARG A 74 11.15 -2.95 16.00
N ILE A 75 11.71 -1.92 15.39
CA ILE A 75 11.94 -0.61 15.98
C ILE A 75 11.25 0.43 15.12
N GLN A 76 10.47 1.31 15.72
CA GLN A 76 9.79 2.42 15.07
C GLN A 76 10.42 3.74 15.53
N ALA A 77 11.15 4.39 14.62
CA ALA A 77 11.84 5.65 14.84
C ALA A 77 12.08 6.40 13.53
N LYS A 78 12.36 7.70 13.59
CA LYS A 78 12.64 8.53 12.43
C LYS A 78 13.79 9.49 12.74
N GLY A 79 14.77 9.63 11.85
CA GLY A 79 15.82 10.65 11.94
C GLY A 79 15.27 12.05 11.66
N ALA A 80 15.89 13.09 12.23
CA ALA A 80 15.58 14.48 11.88
C ALA A 80 16.06 14.83 10.46
N ALA A 81 15.56 15.94 9.89
CA ALA A 81 15.71 16.29 8.48
C ALA A 81 17.18 16.30 7.94
N GLU A 82 18.15 16.56 8.78
CA GLU A 82 19.58 16.62 8.40
C GLU A 82 20.45 15.66 9.25
N SER A 83 19.81 14.75 10.01
CA SER A 83 20.50 13.89 10.96
C SER A 83 20.10 12.43 10.78
N ARG A 84 21.06 11.53 10.96
CA ARG A 84 20.82 10.10 11.09
C ARG A 84 20.68 9.75 12.55
N LEU A 85 19.56 9.13 12.94
CA LEU A 85 19.33 8.66 14.31
C LEU A 85 19.86 7.23 14.44
N GLY A 86 20.81 7.00 15.32
CA GLY A 86 21.24 5.69 15.81
C GLY A 86 20.46 5.31 17.06
N VAL A 87 19.93 4.10 17.11
CA VAL A 87 19.18 3.55 18.25
C VAL A 87 19.88 2.25 18.67
N LYS A 88 20.35 2.19 19.92
CA LYS A 88 21.08 1.05 20.47
C LYS A 88 20.37 0.50 21.69
N PHE A 89 20.11 -0.80 21.69
CA PHE A 89 19.44 -1.52 22.77
C PHE A 89 20.44 -2.34 23.57
N TYR A 90 20.34 -2.25 24.89
CA TYR A 90 21.19 -2.95 25.85
C TYR A 90 20.33 -3.70 26.88
N LEU A 91 20.87 -4.80 27.41
CA LEU A 91 20.29 -5.56 28.53
C LEU A 91 21.03 -5.22 29.82
N ASP A 92 20.28 -5.06 30.90
CA ASP A 92 20.79 -4.88 32.27
C ASP A 92 21.78 -3.71 32.43
N GLY A 93 21.56 -2.64 31.66
CA GLY A 93 22.38 -1.44 31.62
C GLY A 93 23.19 -1.27 30.35
N ALA A 94 23.79 -0.10 30.15
CA ALA A 94 24.48 0.27 28.89
C ALA A 94 26.00 0.02 28.90
N ASP A 95 26.54 -0.65 29.93
CA ASP A 95 27.98 -0.91 30.07
C ASP A 95 28.48 -2.09 29.23
N GLY A 96 27.56 -2.88 28.66
CA GLY A 96 27.83 -4.06 27.82
C GLY A 96 27.73 -3.77 26.32
N PRO A 97 27.85 -4.82 25.49
CA PRO A 97 27.56 -4.69 24.05
C PRO A 97 26.06 -4.51 23.83
N ALA A 98 25.70 -3.66 22.86
CA ALA A 98 24.30 -3.56 22.41
C ALA A 98 23.86 -4.89 21.78
N PHE A 99 22.69 -5.40 22.17
CA PHE A 99 22.12 -6.60 21.56
C PHE A 99 21.40 -6.31 20.24
N ALA A 100 21.01 -5.03 20.04
CA ALA A 100 20.49 -4.55 18.76
C ALA A 100 20.97 -3.13 18.48
N THR A 101 21.19 -2.83 17.18
CA THR A 101 21.50 -1.47 16.72
C THR A 101 20.80 -1.24 15.40
N ALA A 102 20.12 -0.10 15.27
CA ALA A 102 19.49 0.34 14.04
C ALA A 102 19.82 1.82 13.76
N PHE A 103 19.71 2.21 12.49
CA PHE A 103 19.95 3.59 12.04
C PHE A 103 18.79 4.05 11.16
N PHE A 104 18.28 5.23 11.47
CA PHE A 104 17.13 5.83 10.81
C PHE A 104 17.55 7.10 10.08
N ALA A 105 17.32 7.12 8.78
CA ALA A 105 17.35 8.35 7.99
C ALA A 105 16.08 9.18 8.25
N PRO A 106 16.00 10.44 7.76
CA PRO A 106 14.80 11.28 7.93
C PRO A 106 13.50 10.65 7.41
N VAL A 107 13.61 9.72 6.46
CA VAL A 107 12.48 9.06 5.81
C VAL A 107 12.28 7.61 6.26
N THR A 108 13.27 7.01 6.95
CA THR A 108 13.16 5.64 7.48
C THR A 108 12.32 5.64 8.75
N LYS A 109 11.18 4.93 8.74
CA LYS A 109 10.25 4.89 9.87
C LYS A 109 10.34 3.61 10.70
N GLU A 110 10.89 2.54 10.13
CA GLU A 110 10.95 1.21 10.74
C GLU A 110 12.29 0.51 10.47
N ALA A 111 12.77 -0.27 11.42
CA ALA A 111 13.88 -1.20 11.25
C ALA A 111 13.53 -2.55 11.87
N ARG A 112 13.96 -3.65 11.23
CA ARG A 112 13.82 -5.03 11.67
C ARG A 112 15.20 -5.60 11.87
N VAL A 113 15.54 -5.91 13.11
CA VAL A 113 16.90 -6.33 13.50
C VAL A 113 16.84 -7.78 14.01
N PRO A 114 17.61 -8.72 13.43
CA PRO A 114 17.77 -10.03 14.03
C PRO A 114 18.40 -9.91 15.41
N VAL A 115 17.83 -10.58 16.41
CA VAL A 115 18.30 -10.61 17.78
C VAL A 115 18.29 -12.02 18.33
N LYS A 116 18.85 -12.23 19.51
CA LYS A 116 18.72 -13.46 20.27
C LYS A 116 18.72 -13.10 21.73
N VAL A 117 17.54 -12.99 22.32
CA VAL A 117 17.32 -12.59 23.72
C VAL A 117 16.27 -13.50 24.32
N GLU A 118 16.51 -14.00 25.53
CA GLU A 118 15.60 -14.84 26.29
C GLU A 118 15.67 -14.50 27.79
N GLY A 119 14.62 -14.75 28.55
CA GLY A 119 14.56 -14.48 29.99
C GLY A 119 14.10 -13.06 30.30
N VAL A 120 14.28 -12.67 31.57
CA VAL A 120 13.84 -11.37 32.08
C VAL A 120 15.02 -10.42 32.25
N HIS A 121 14.92 -9.24 31.64
CA HIS A 121 15.98 -8.22 31.64
C HIS A 121 15.43 -6.81 31.79
N ASP A 122 16.28 -5.90 32.27
CA ASP A 122 16.04 -4.47 32.11
C ASP A 122 16.56 -4.02 30.72
N VAL A 123 15.74 -3.29 29.96
CA VAL A 123 16.11 -2.77 28.65
C VAL A 123 16.51 -1.31 28.76
N THR A 124 17.69 -0.98 28.23
CA THR A 124 18.19 0.39 28.12
C THR A 124 18.38 0.73 26.65
N ILE A 125 17.80 1.84 26.18
CA ILE A 125 17.95 2.35 24.81
C ILE A 125 18.74 3.65 24.86
N VAL A 126 19.80 3.72 24.06
CA VAL A 126 20.67 4.91 23.93
C VAL A 126 20.59 5.44 22.50
N PHE A 127 20.49 6.76 22.38
CA PHE A 127 20.32 7.43 21.10
C PHE A 127 21.58 8.20 20.68
N GLU A 128 21.88 8.17 19.36
CA GLU A 128 22.97 8.93 18.73
C GLU A 128 22.40 9.68 17.53
N GLY A 129 22.51 11.00 17.49
CA GLY A 129 21.85 11.86 16.50
C GLY A 129 20.52 12.41 17.02
N GLU A 130 19.72 12.98 16.13
CA GLU A 130 18.42 13.60 16.46
C GLU A 130 17.30 12.95 15.70
N GLY A 131 16.12 12.86 16.34
CA GLY A 131 14.94 12.27 15.70
C GLY A 131 13.79 12.03 16.66
N THR A 132 12.87 11.18 16.24
CA THR A 132 11.75 10.71 17.06
C THR A 132 11.81 9.19 17.22
N PHE A 133 11.44 8.72 18.39
CA PHE A 133 11.33 7.30 18.71
C PHE A 133 9.90 7.01 19.16
N SER A 134 9.21 6.10 18.46
CA SER A 134 7.81 5.76 18.73
C SER A 134 7.67 4.53 19.62
N GLY A 135 8.54 3.52 19.43
CA GLY A 135 8.46 2.28 20.20
C GLY A 135 9.20 1.12 19.57
N TRP A 136 8.95 -0.07 20.12
CA TRP A 136 9.55 -1.33 19.67
C TRP A 136 8.70 -2.52 20.05
N GLN A 137 8.96 -3.67 19.42
CA GLN A 137 8.30 -4.95 19.69
C GLN A 137 9.24 -6.09 19.28
N VAL A 138 9.21 -7.22 19.98
CA VAL A 138 9.95 -8.41 19.59
C VAL A 138 9.04 -9.49 19.02
N PHE A 139 9.63 -10.39 18.23
CA PHE A 139 8.95 -11.48 17.53
C PHE A 139 9.81 -12.73 17.51
N THR A 140 9.19 -13.89 17.37
CA THR A 140 9.89 -15.16 17.21
C THR A 140 10.22 -15.47 15.74
N SER A 141 9.62 -14.78 14.79
CA SER A 141 9.86 -14.97 13.36
C SER A 141 9.58 -13.71 12.54
N MET A 142 10.12 -13.66 11.34
CA MET A 142 9.80 -12.60 10.37
C MET A 142 8.33 -12.67 9.91
N GLU A 143 7.76 -13.88 9.85
CA GLU A 143 6.35 -14.09 9.47
C GLU A 143 5.39 -13.44 10.50
N GLU A 144 5.74 -13.49 11.80
CA GLU A 144 4.97 -12.79 12.84
C GLU A 144 5.04 -11.27 12.69
N ILE A 145 6.20 -10.70 12.30
CA ILE A 145 6.31 -9.26 12.01
C ILE A 145 5.39 -8.90 10.85
N GLU A 146 5.43 -9.65 9.76
CA GLU A 146 4.57 -9.42 8.60
C GLU A 146 3.10 -9.55 8.94
N ALA A 147 2.73 -10.49 9.80
CA ALA A 147 1.37 -10.65 10.31
C ALA A 147 0.94 -9.46 11.20
N ALA A 148 1.82 -8.96 12.06
CA ALA A 148 1.55 -7.79 12.90
C ALA A 148 1.38 -6.51 12.06
N VAL A 149 2.27 -6.28 11.09
CA VAL A 149 2.16 -5.16 10.14
C VAL A 149 0.85 -5.27 9.33
N ARG A 150 0.48 -6.46 8.88
CA ARG A 150 -0.83 -6.68 8.23
C ARG A 150 -1.99 -6.35 9.16
N ALA A 151 -1.90 -6.75 10.44
CA ALA A 151 -2.96 -6.48 11.42
C ALA A 151 -3.12 -4.99 11.74
N GLU A 152 -2.04 -4.23 11.78
CA GLU A 152 -2.07 -2.76 11.93
C GLU A 152 -2.79 -2.09 10.75
N HIS A 153 -2.68 -2.67 9.54
CA HIS A 153 -3.37 -2.23 8.33
C HIS A 153 -4.68 -2.98 8.07
N SER A 154 -5.04 -3.98 8.91
CA SER A 154 -6.23 -4.81 8.73
C SER A 154 -7.53 -4.04 8.96
N GLY A 155 -8.33 -3.99 7.94
CA GLY A 155 -9.57 -3.21 7.78
C GLY A 155 -9.64 -2.60 6.40
N ASN A 156 -8.50 -2.45 5.73
CA ASN A 156 -8.41 -1.82 4.42
C ASN A 156 -8.29 -2.84 3.27
N TYR A 157 -7.82 -4.08 3.52
CA TYR A 157 -7.69 -5.12 2.49
C TYR A 157 -7.78 -6.54 3.08
N ASP A 158 -8.12 -7.51 2.22
CA ASP A 158 -8.27 -8.94 2.56
C ASP A 158 -7.13 -9.76 1.94
N ASP A 159 -6.82 -10.94 2.54
CA ASP A 159 -5.84 -11.89 2.01
C ASP A 159 -6.45 -12.89 0.99
N ALA A 160 -7.76 -12.89 0.82
CA ALA A 160 -8.47 -13.70 -0.17
C ALA A 160 -9.80 -13.07 -0.57
N ILE A 161 -10.22 -13.29 -1.82
CA ILE A 161 -11.54 -12.86 -2.28
C ILE A 161 -12.60 -13.84 -1.76
N PRO A 162 -13.57 -13.41 -0.92
CA PRO A 162 -14.67 -14.28 -0.54
C PRO A 162 -15.47 -14.75 -1.77
N THR A 163 -15.83 -16.03 -1.81
CA THR A 163 -16.47 -16.68 -2.98
C THR A 163 -17.71 -15.93 -3.48
N ARG A 164 -18.45 -15.26 -2.58
CA ARG A 164 -19.65 -14.49 -2.94
C ARG A 164 -19.37 -13.38 -3.98
N TYR A 165 -18.15 -12.84 -4.06
CA TYR A 165 -17.78 -11.81 -5.04
C TYR A 165 -17.35 -12.39 -6.39
N LEU A 166 -17.17 -13.69 -6.49
CA LEU A 166 -16.70 -14.37 -7.70
C LEU A 166 -17.82 -15.02 -8.50
N VAL A 167 -19.05 -14.84 -8.08
CA VAL A 167 -20.24 -15.39 -8.73
C VAL A 167 -21.08 -14.27 -9.35
N GLN A 168 -21.90 -14.63 -10.33
CA GLN A 168 -22.85 -13.71 -10.97
C GLN A 168 -23.79 -13.08 -9.92
N CYS A 169 -24.04 -11.79 -10.04
CA CYS A 169 -24.91 -11.02 -9.17
C CYS A 169 -26.25 -10.79 -9.85
N ASP A 170 -27.36 -10.78 -9.09
CA ASP A 170 -28.70 -10.46 -9.63
C ASP A 170 -28.82 -8.98 -10.07
N ARG A 171 -27.97 -8.11 -9.54
CA ARG A 171 -27.90 -6.68 -9.89
C ARG A 171 -26.66 -6.43 -10.72
N GLU A 172 -26.74 -6.75 -11.99
CA GLU A 172 -25.60 -6.71 -12.91
C GLU A 172 -25.41 -5.33 -13.53
N GLY A 173 -24.16 -4.90 -13.59
CA GLY A 173 -23.70 -3.85 -14.50
C GLY A 173 -23.61 -4.33 -15.95
N THR A 174 -23.30 -3.44 -16.83
CA THR A 174 -23.10 -3.74 -18.27
C THR A 174 -21.67 -3.53 -18.67
N VAL A 175 -21.24 -4.27 -19.70
CA VAL A 175 -19.93 -4.06 -20.33
C VAL A 175 -20.14 -3.77 -21.80
N GLU A 176 -19.49 -2.73 -22.28
CA GLU A 176 -19.52 -2.36 -23.70
C GLU A 176 -18.11 -2.16 -24.25
N LEU A 177 -17.99 -2.35 -25.57
CA LEU A 177 -16.78 -1.95 -26.29
C LEU A 177 -16.90 -0.48 -26.65
N PHE A 178 -15.86 0.27 -26.32
CA PHE A 178 -15.77 1.71 -26.56
C PHE A 178 -14.70 2.00 -27.62
N PRO A 179 -15.09 2.21 -28.89
CA PRO A 179 -14.17 2.70 -29.90
C PRO A 179 -13.89 4.18 -29.69
N TYR A 180 -12.63 4.58 -29.84
CA TYR A 180 -12.19 5.97 -29.78
C TYR A 180 -11.04 6.22 -30.76
N GLU A 181 -10.87 7.46 -31.17
CA GLU A 181 -9.73 7.89 -31.96
C GLU A 181 -8.51 8.15 -31.06
N ALA A 182 -7.36 7.62 -31.43
CA ALA A 182 -6.09 7.82 -30.74
C ALA A 182 -5.00 8.19 -31.74
N HIS A 183 -4.01 8.97 -31.29
CA HIS A 183 -2.83 9.27 -32.07
C HIS A 183 -1.76 8.20 -31.91
N ASP A 184 -1.01 7.91 -32.97
CA ASP A 184 0.15 7.03 -32.93
C ASP A 184 1.37 7.76 -32.37
N TYR A 185 1.46 7.84 -31.03
CA TYR A 185 2.56 8.54 -30.34
C TYR A 185 3.92 7.87 -30.52
N ALA A 186 3.93 6.61 -30.95
CA ALA A 186 5.17 5.88 -31.17
C ALA A 186 5.81 6.18 -32.54
N ASN A 187 5.05 6.73 -33.51
CA ASN A 187 5.54 6.94 -34.86
C ASN A 187 5.27 8.35 -35.41
N ASP A 188 4.10 8.57 -35.99
CA ASP A 188 3.83 9.71 -36.89
C ASP A 188 2.70 10.63 -36.43
N LEU A 189 2.07 10.31 -35.30
CA LEU A 189 0.88 10.99 -34.76
C LEU A 189 -0.35 10.90 -35.68
N GLU A 190 -0.38 9.97 -36.66
CA GLU A 190 -1.60 9.72 -37.40
C GLU A 190 -2.68 9.15 -36.49
N VAL A 191 -3.91 9.60 -36.71
CA VAL A 191 -5.08 9.14 -35.96
C VAL A 191 -5.51 7.77 -36.44
N TYR A 192 -5.85 6.89 -35.51
CA TYR A 192 -6.40 5.57 -35.79
C TYR A 192 -7.42 5.17 -34.71
N GLU A 193 -8.32 4.26 -35.08
CA GLU A 193 -9.31 3.75 -34.14
C GLU A 193 -8.70 2.74 -33.18
N LYS A 194 -8.97 2.91 -31.88
CA LYS A 194 -8.69 1.98 -30.78
C LYS A 194 -9.97 1.59 -30.07
N THR A 195 -9.90 0.55 -29.28
CA THR A 195 -11.02 0.06 -28.48
C THR A 195 -10.59 -0.11 -27.02
N ALA A 196 -11.48 0.23 -26.11
CA ALA A 196 -11.40 -0.13 -24.69
C ALA A 196 -12.65 -0.92 -24.28
N CYS A 197 -12.56 -1.75 -23.23
CA CYS A 197 -13.75 -2.29 -22.58
C CYS A 197 -14.16 -1.36 -21.43
N VAL A 198 -15.44 -1.09 -21.31
CA VAL A 198 -16.01 -0.20 -20.28
C VAL A 198 -17.08 -0.95 -19.50
N TYR A 199 -16.87 -1.08 -18.20
CA TYR A 199 -17.87 -1.54 -17.25
C TYR A 199 -18.66 -0.35 -16.71
N LEU A 200 -19.99 -0.41 -16.83
CA LEU A 200 -20.94 0.52 -16.26
C LEU A 200 -21.70 -0.16 -15.10
N PRO A 201 -21.80 0.47 -13.92
CA PRO A 201 -22.47 -0.13 -12.77
C PRO A 201 -23.97 -0.32 -13.00
N CYS A 202 -24.57 -1.28 -12.31
CA CYS A 202 -26.01 -1.50 -12.34
C CYS A 202 -26.78 -0.21 -12.01
N GLY A 203 -27.70 0.16 -12.90
CA GLY A 203 -28.47 1.40 -12.76
C GLY A 203 -27.66 2.65 -13.11
N TYR A 204 -26.65 2.55 -13.96
CA TYR A 204 -25.91 3.70 -14.49
C TYR A 204 -26.89 4.77 -15.01
N ASP A 205 -26.71 6.00 -14.52
CA ASP A 205 -27.52 7.18 -14.87
C ASP A 205 -26.58 8.28 -15.39
N PRO A 206 -26.69 8.68 -16.67
CA PRO A 206 -25.83 9.72 -17.24
C PRO A 206 -26.03 11.11 -16.62
N ALA A 207 -27.03 11.31 -15.76
CA ALA A 207 -27.21 12.55 -15.01
C ALA A 207 -26.40 12.60 -13.70
N GLN A 208 -25.70 11.50 -13.33
CA GLN A 208 -24.85 11.42 -12.14
C GLN A 208 -23.38 11.36 -12.54
N THR A 209 -22.48 11.90 -11.72
CA THR A 209 -21.03 11.77 -11.92
C THR A 209 -20.51 10.51 -11.23
N TYR A 210 -19.74 9.71 -11.94
CA TYR A 210 -19.12 8.48 -11.44
C TYR A 210 -17.60 8.61 -11.38
N PRO A 211 -16.95 8.06 -10.34
CA PRO A 211 -15.51 7.87 -10.36
C PRO A 211 -15.10 6.94 -11.51
N LEU A 212 -13.85 7.09 -11.95
CA LEU A 212 -13.27 6.40 -13.09
C LEU A 212 -12.01 5.66 -12.68
N LEU A 213 -11.93 4.36 -12.98
CA LEU A 213 -10.72 3.56 -12.86
C LEU A 213 -10.21 3.17 -14.25
N ILE A 214 -8.99 3.58 -14.58
CA ILE A 214 -8.23 3.06 -15.72
C ILE A 214 -7.44 1.84 -15.26
N LEU A 215 -7.76 0.65 -15.79
CA LEU A 215 -7.21 -0.63 -15.37
C LEU A 215 -6.36 -1.24 -16.49
N CYS A 216 -5.03 -1.09 -16.39
CA CYS A 216 -4.08 -1.43 -17.44
C CYS A 216 -3.71 -2.92 -17.45
N HIS A 217 -3.53 -3.48 -18.63
CA HIS A 217 -3.08 -4.85 -18.89
C HIS A 217 -1.55 -5.01 -18.78
N GLY A 218 -1.05 -6.25 -18.81
CA GLY A 218 0.38 -6.59 -18.80
C GLY A 218 1.03 -6.65 -20.19
N ILE A 219 2.29 -7.07 -20.24
CA ILE A 219 3.01 -7.29 -21.48
C ILE A 219 2.33 -8.39 -22.31
N GLY A 220 2.16 -8.16 -23.60
CA GLY A 220 1.48 -9.14 -24.47
C GLY A 220 -0.05 -9.12 -24.40
N GLY A 221 -0.66 -8.48 -23.39
CA GLY A 221 -2.08 -8.29 -23.25
C GLY A 221 -2.65 -7.16 -24.13
N ASN A 222 -3.94 -6.91 -23.96
CA ASN A 222 -4.70 -5.85 -24.61
C ASN A 222 -5.93 -5.50 -23.75
N GLU A 223 -6.86 -4.73 -24.28
CA GLU A 223 -8.11 -4.31 -23.62
C GLU A 223 -8.97 -5.46 -23.06
N TYR A 224 -8.76 -6.69 -23.54
CA TYR A 224 -9.51 -7.88 -23.10
C TYR A 224 -8.85 -8.67 -21.99
N GLU A 225 -7.61 -8.41 -21.61
CA GLU A 225 -6.84 -9.25 -20.70
C GLU A 225 -7.50 -9.40 -19.31
N TRP A 226 -8.20 -8.38 -18.83
CA TRP A 226 -8.95 -8.43 -17.57
C TRP A 226 -10.28 -9.19 -17.65
N GLY A 227 -10.64 -9.69 -18.84
CA GLY A 227 -11.83 -10.52 -19.08
C GLY A 227 -13.15 -9.75 -18.98
N LEU A 228 -13.17 -8.43 -19.10
CA LEU A 228 -14.42 -7.66 -19.04
C LEU A 228 -15.41 -8.08 -20.11
N ASN A 229 -14.93 -8.49 -21.28
CA ASN A 229 -15.76 -8.95 -22.39
C ASN A 229 -16.29 -10.40 -22.26
N GLU A 230 -15.98 -11.11 -21.17
CA GLU A 230 -16.39 -12.50 -20.93
C GLU A 230 -17.84 -12.63 -20.43
N GLY A 231 -18.59 -11.53 -20.39
CA GLY A 231 -19.98 -11.55 -19.95
C GLY A 231 -20.15 -11.97 -18.48
N PRO A 232 -21.07 -12.92 -18.17
CA PRO A 232 -21.32 -13.33 -16.78
C PRO A 232 -20.14 -14.03 -16.11
N SER A 233 -19.16 -14.54 -16.85
CA SER A 233 -17.96 -15.18 -16.30
C SER A 233 -16.83 -14.20 -15.95
N SER A 234 -16.95 -12.93 -16.33
CA SER A 234 -15.96 -11.90 -16.00
C SER A 234 -15.77 -11.73 -14.51
N ARG A 235 -14.55 -12.00 -14.02
CA ARG A 235 -14.21 -11.85 -12.60
C ARG A 235 -14.28 -10.40 -12.16
N VAL A 236 -13.78 -9.47 -12.97
CA VAL A 236 -13.83 -8.03 -12.67
C VAL A 236 -15.28 -7.57 -12.54
N LYS A 237 -16.16 -7.96 -13.49
CA LYS A 237 -17.59 -7.63 -13.44
C LYS A 237 -18.26 -8.21 -12.20
N CYS A 238 -18.05 -9.51 -11.90
CA CYS A 238 -18.63 -10.15 -10.72
C CYS A 238 -18.21 -9.44 -9.41
N ILE A 239 -16.92 -9.10 -9.28
CA ILE A 239 -16.41 -8.37 -8.11
C ILE A 239 -17.12 -7.02 -7.97
N MET A 240 -17.17 -6.23 -9.04
CA MET A 240 -17.81 -4.92 -9.03
C MET A 240 -19.29 -5.00 -8.70
N ASP A 241 -20.03 -5.87 -9.39
CA ASP A 241 -21.47 -6.04 -9.22
C ASP A 241 -21.82 -6.40 -7.76
N ASN A 242 -21.11 -7.35 -7.16
CA ASN A 242 -21.37 -7.79 -5.80
C ASN A 242 -20.97 -6.75 -4.75
N LEU A 243 -19.85 -6.06 -4.91
CA LEU A 243 -19.43 -4.98 -4.01
C LEU A 243 -20.43 -3.81 -4.03
N ILE A 244 -20.91 -3.43 -5.22
CA ILE A 244 -21.90 -2.35 -5.38
C ILE A 244 -23.27 -2.79 -4.83
N ALA A 245 -23.73 -4.00 -5.16
CA ALA A 245 -25.00 -4.55 -4.67
C ALA A 245 -25.02 -4.70 -3.15
N GLY A 246 -23.88 -5.08 -2.55
CA GLY A 246 -23.69 -5.16 -1.10
C GLY A 246 -23.61 -3.80 -0.41
N GLY A 247 -23.52 -2.69 -1.17
CA GLY A 247 -23.38 -1.34 -0.63
C GLY A 247 -22.01 -1.09 0.01
N GLU A 248 -21.00 -1.89 -0.27
CA GLU A 248 -19.67 -1.82 0.30
C GLU A 248 -18.82 -0.73 -0.35
N ILE A 249 -19.08 -0.43 -1.61
CA ILE A 249 -18.44 0.65 -2.37
C ILE A 249 -19.50 1.57 -3.00
N ARG A 250 -19.09 2.80 -3.32
CA ARG A 250 -19.83 3.64 -4.25
C ARG A 250 -19.69 3.07 -5.67
N PRO A 251 -20.72 3.17 -6.53
CA PRO A 251 -20.58 2.76 -7.93
C PRO A 251 -19.52 3.60 -8.65
N PHE A 252 -18.70 2.94 -9.49
CA PHE A 252 -17.73 3.61 -10.36
C PHE A 252 -17.57 2.88 -11.70
N ILE A 253 -17.03 3.56 -12.69
CA ILE A 253 -16.76 3.05 -14.03
C ILE A 253 -15.36 2.46 -14.07
N VAL A 254 -15.21 1.26 -14.68
CA VAL A 254 -13.90 0.63 -14.93
C VAL A 254 -13.66 0.58 -16.44
N VAL A 255 -12.52 1.07 -16.86
CA VAL A 255 -12.08 1.06 -18.25
C VAL A 255 -10.80 0.24 -18.37
N THR A 256 -10.81 -0.77 -19.22
CA THR A 256 -9.61 -1.52 -19.60
C THR A 256 -9.19 -1.12 -21.01
N PRO A 257 -8.22 -0.20 -21.17
CA PRO A 257 -7.71 0.22 -22.47
C PRO A 257 -6.66 -0.74 -23.00
N ASN A 258 -6.31 -0.62 -24.28
CA ASN A 258 -5.03 -1.09 -24.77
C ASN A 258 -3.96 -0.04 -24.40
N GLY A 259 -3.09 -0.37 -23.47
CA GLY A 259 -2.09 0.56 -22.89
C GLY A 259 -0.90 0.87 -23.81
N ARG A 260 -0.93 0.50 -25.09
CA ARG A 260 0.09 0.86 -26.09
C ARG A 260 -0.31 2.12 -26.83
N ALA A 261 0.48 3.17 -26.73
CA ALA A 261 0.23 4.45 -27.42
C ALA A 261 0.78 4.45 -28.86
N GLY A 262 0.43 3.42 -29.64
CA GLY A 262 0.87 3.28 -31.02
C GLY A 262 0.33 2.00 -31.68
N ARG A 263 0.34 2.00 -33.02
CA ARG A 263 -0.12 0.87 -33.84
C ARG A 263 0.80 -0.36 -33.80
N THR A 264 2.03 -0.18 -33.31
CA THR A 264 3.01 -1.26 -33.22
C THR A 264 2.87 -2.06 -31.92
N SER A 265 3.26 -3.33 -31.97
CA SER A 265 3.37 -4.18 -30.77
C SER A 265 4.63 -3.90 -29.92
N ASP A 266 5.37 -2.84 -30.23
CA ASP A 266 6.58 -2.47 -29.51
C ASP A 266 6.25 -2.08 -28.05
N SER A 267 6.93 -2.69 -27.12
CA SER A 267 6.75 -2.43 -25.70
C SER A 267 7.15 -1.00 -25.29
N SER A 268 7.98 -0.30 -26.08
CA SER A 268 8.32 1.11 -25.81
C SER A 268 7.11 2.03 -25.87
N SER A 269 6.09 1.71 -26.67
CA SER A 269 4.85 2.48 -26.78
C SER A 269 4.04 2.51 -25.48
N PHE A 270 4.22 1.55 -24.55
CA PHE A 270 3.65 1.60 -23.21
C PHE A 270 4.07 2.85 -22.41
N TYR A 271 5.30 3.31 -22.60
CA TYR A 271 5.83 4.47 -21.85
C TYR A 271 5.46 5.83 -22.45
N LEU A 272 4.65 5.82 -23.51
CA LEU A 272 4.03 7.00 -24.14
C LEU A 272 2.52 7.10 -23.85
N PHE A 273 1.97 6.15 -23.11
CA PHE A 273 0.53 6.09 -22.85
C PHE A 273 0.00 7.26 -22.01
N ASP A 274 0.86 7.99 -21.29
CA ASP A 274 0.53 9.25 -20.64
C ASP A 274 0.00 10.31 -21.63
N GLN A 275 0.53 10.34 -22.85
CA GLN A 275 0.09 11.25 -23.90
C GLN A 275 -1.30 10.87 -24.42
N GLU A 276 -1.54 9.58 -24.66
CA GLU A 276 -2.84 9.08 -25.07
C GLU A 276 -3.90 9.26 -23.98
N LEU A 277 -3.56 8.99 -22.72
CA LEU A 277 -4.46 9.25 -21.59
C LEU A 277 -4.97 10.69 -21.59
N ARG A 278 -4.06 11.66 -21.73
CA ARG A 278 -4.39 13.08 -21.65
C ARG A 278 -5.16 13.61 -22.85
N ASN A 279 -4.75 13.19 -24.03
CA ASN A 279 -5.17 13.88 -25.26
C ASN A 279 -6.29 13.14 -25.99
N ASP A 280 -6.42 11.81 -25.78
CA ASP A 280 -7.34 10.98 -26.54
C ASP A 280 -8.35 10.25 -25.65
N LEU A 281 -7.89 9.33 -24.77
CA LEU A 281 -8.77 8.40 -24.05
C LEU A 281 -9.65 9.12 -23.02
N LEU A 282 -9.06 9.91 -22.10
CA LEU A 282 -9.83 10.58 -21.05
C LEU A 282 -10.82 11.60 -21.60
N PRO A 283 -10.47 12.46 -22.58
CA PRO A 283 -11.45 13.34 -23.26
C PRO A 283 -12.59 12.56 -23.91
N ALA A 284 -12.29 11.49 -24.67
CA ALA A 284 -13.29 10.68 -25.32
C ALA A 284 -14.24 9.97 -24.32
N LEU A 285 -13.71 9.52 -23.18
CA LEU A 285 -14.53 8.96 -22.10
C LEU A 285 -15.46 10.02 -21.48
N ALA A 286 -14.99 11.25 -21.27
CA ALA A 286 -15.78 12.32 -20.70
C ALA A 286 -16.91 12.80 -21.65
N GLU A 287 -16.71 12.69 -22.97
CA GLU A 287 -17.77 12.96 -23.96
C GLU A 287 -18.87 11.88 -23.95
N ARG A 288 -18.51 10.63 -23.65
CA ARG A 288 -19.43 9.49 -23.77
C ARG A 288 -20.09 9.09 -22.46
N TYR A 289 -19.38 9.24 -21.35
CA TYR A 289 -19.80 8.76 -20.03
C TYR A 289 -19.83 9.88 -19.00
N ALA A 290 -20.62 9.67 -17.97
CA ALA A 290 -20.80 10.62 -16.87
C ALA A 290 -19.62 10.57 -15.87
N VAL A 291 -18.42 10.93 -16.32
CA VAL A 291 -17.18 11.01 -15.55
C VAL A 291 -16.67 12.47 -15.52
N ASP A 292 -16.06 12.87 -14.41
CA ASP A 292 -15.33 14.14 -14.32
C ASP A 292 -13.84 13.87 -14.29
N ILE A 293 -13.20 14.01 -15.45
CA ILE A 293 -11.75 13.79 -15.62
C ILE A 293 -10.89 14.94 -15.08
N HIS A 294 -11.52 16.05 -14.65
CA HIS A 294 -10.84 17.20 -14.06
C HIS A 294 -10.82 17.14 -12.52
N ASP A 295 -11.69 16.31 -11.92
CA ASP A 295 -11.62 15.98 -10.51
C ASP A 295 -10.77 14.72 -10.31
N ARG A 296 -9.47 14.92 -10.05
CA ARG A 296 -8.52 13.82 -9.83
C ARG A 296 -8.91 12.90 -8.67
N ASP A 297 -9.69 13.38 -7.69
CA ASP A 297 -10.14 12.58 -6.55
C ASP A 297 -11.23 11.57 -6.93
N LEU A 298 -11.79 11.73 -8.11
CA LEU A 298 -12.69 10.77 -8.76
C LEU A 298 -11.95 9.85 -9.74
N CYS A 299 -10.63 10.02 -9.97
CA CYS A 299 -9.88 9.26 -10.96
C CYS A 299 -8.79 8.39 -10.32
N ALA A 300 -8.69 7.16 -10.82
CA ALA A 300 -7.69 6.17 -10.40
C ALA A 300 -7.02 5.48 -11.60
N MET A 301 -5.78 5.06 -11.41
CA MET A 301 -5.05 4.22 -12.36
C MET A 301 -4.51 2.98 -11.64
N ALA A 302 -4.74 1.81 -12.21
CA ALA A 302 -4.20 0.56 -11.68
C ALA A 302 -3.80 -0.38 -12.84
N GLY A 303 -3.02 -1.41 -12.53
CA GLY A 303 -2.70 -2.40 -13.55
C GLY A 303 -1.87 -3.57 -13.01
N LEU A 304 -1.87 -4.65 -13.81
CA LEU A 304 -1.09 -5.84 -13.55
C LEU A 304 0.24 -5.80 -14.29
N SER A 305 1.31 -6.37 -13.70
CA SER A 305 2.61 -6.56 -14.34
C SER A 305 3.13 -5.26 -14.98
N MET A 306 3.26 -5.19 -16.31
CA MET A 306 3.66 -3.98 -17.02
C MET A 306 2.66 -2.83 -16.87
N GLY A 307 1.34 -3.10 -16.74
CA GLY A 307 0.34 -2.10 -16.38
C GLY A 307 0.56 -1.51 -14.98
N GLY A 308 1.05 -2.31 -14.04
CA GLY A 308 1.53 -1.82 -12.74
C GLY A 308 2.78 -0.94 -12.87
N MET A 309 3.69 -1.27 -13.79
CA MET A 309 4.85 -0.42 -14.12
C MET A 309 4.41 0.91 -14.76
N GLN A 310 3.39 0.90 -15.64
CA GLN A 310 2.78 2.12 -16.18
C GLN A 310 2.15 2.97 -15.07
N THR A 311 1.45 2.35 -14.12
CA THR A 311 0.87 3.05 -12.97
C THR A 311 1.94 3.80 -12.17
N LEU A 312 3.13 3.22 -11.99
CA LEU A 312 4.27 3.88 -11.35
C LEU A 312 4.88 4.97 -12.23
N SER A 313 5.35 4.59 -13.44
CA SER A 313 6.18 5.46 -14.29
C SER A 313 5.39 6.52 -15.06
N LEU A 314 4.10 6.31 -15.30
CA LEU A 314 3.23 7.28 -15.97
C LEU A 314 2.24 7.89 -14.98
N GLY A 315 1.49 7.06 -14.26
CA GLY A 315 0.50 7.52 -13.30
C GLY A 315 1.11 8.41 -12.22
N MET A 316 2.13 7.91 -11.52
CA MET A 316 2.74 8.61 -10.39
C MET A 316 3.89 9.54 -10.75
N GLU A 317 4.60 9.32 -11.87
CA GLU A 317 5.68 10.23 -12.27
C GLU A 317 5.21 11.39 -13.17
N LYS A 318 4.16 11.17 -14.01
CA LYS A 318 3.77 12.13 -15.03
C LYS A 318 2.31 12.60 -14.96
N CYS A 319 1.43 11.87 -14.28
CA CYS A 319 0.00 12.10 -14.30
C CYS A 319 -0.60 12.29 -12.88
N LEU A 320 0.16 12.83 -11.94
CA LEU A 320 -0.32 13.15 -10.58
C LEU A 320 -1.48 14.16 -10.58
N ASP A 321 -1.56 14.98 -11.60
CA ASP A 321 -2.66 15.92 -11.83
C ASP A 321 -3.95 15.26 -12.32
N LEU A 322 -3.89 14.02 -12.83
CA LEU A 322 -5.05 13.30 -13.35
C LEU A 322 -5.63 12.28 -12.35
N PHE A 323 -4.80 11.71 -11.48
CA PHE A 323 -5.19 10.63 -10.60
C PHE A 323 -4.81 10.91 -9.14
N SER A 324 -5.64 10.43 -8.20
CA SER A 324 -5.33 10.46 -6.76
C SER A 324 -5.16 9.08 -6.14
N ALA A 325 -5.57 8.02 -6.85
CA ALA A 325 -5.48 6.65 -6.38
C ALA A 325 -4.76 5.74 -7.38
N TYR A 326 -3.87 4.91 -6.87
CA TYR A 326 -2.97 4.08 -7.66
C TYR A 326 -2.94 2.64 -7.16
N GLY A 327 -3.10 1.66 -8.08
CA GLY A 327 -3.05 0.23 -7.79
C GLY A 327 -1.97 -0.49 -8.61
N VAL A 328 -1.03 -1.16 -7.96
CA VAL A 328 0.06 -1.88 -8.62
C VAL A 328 -0.01 -3.36 -8.26
N PHE A 329 -0.31 -4.21 -9.24
CA PHE A 329 -0.46 -5.65 -9.04
C PHE A 329 0.68 -6.37 -9.75
N SER A 330 1.62 -6.95 -9.00
CA SER A 330 2.85 -7.56 -9.52
C SER A 330 3.63 -6.62 -10.47
N GLY A 331 3.59 -5.32 -10.23
CA GLY A 331 4.44 -4.35 -10.92
C GLY A 331 5.81 -4.27 -10.26
N ALA A 332 6.75 -3.58 -10.91
CA ALA A 332 8.07 -3.34 -10.36
C ALA A 332 8.58 -1.95 -10.75
N THR A 333 9.45 -1.38 -9.94
CA THR A 333 10.19 -0.17 -10.32
C THR A 333 11.69 -0.40 -10.22
N GLY A 334 12.40 0.06 -11.23
CA GLY A 334 13.87 0.14 -11.20
C GLY A 334 14.38 1.44 -10.56
N ASN A 335 13.50 2.44 -10.39
CA ASN A 335 13.86 3.77 -9.91
C ASN A 335 12.83 4.34 -8.91
N PRO A 336 12.79 3.83 -7.67
CA PRO A 336 11.87 4.37 -6.65
C PRO A 336 12.10 5.87 -6.36
N ALA A 337 13.32 6.35 -6.57
CA ALA A 337 13.65 7.76 -6.35
C ALA A 337 12.98 8.69 -7.36
N ALA A 338 12.70 8.25 -8.59
CA ALA A 338 11.99 9.06 -9.59
C ALA A 338 10.53 9.27 -9.16
N VAL A 339 9.85 8.21 -8.74
CA VAL A 339 8.47 8.31 -8.22
C VAL A 339 8.41 9.23 -7.00
N ALA A 340 9.31 9.03 -6.03
CA ALA A 340 9.37 9.88 -4.84
C ALA A 340 9.69 11.35 -5.18
N ALA A 341 10.58 11.60 -6.15
CA ALA A 341 10.90 12.95 -6.59
C ALA A 341 9.69 13.65 -7.25
N ALA A 342 8.92 12.93 -8.05
CA ALA A 342 7.67 13.44 -8.64
C ALA A 342 6.63 13.79 -7.55
N LEU A 343 6.43 12.91 -6.58
CA LEU A 343 5.56 13.15 -5.42
C LEU A 343 6.00 14.37 -4.61
N ASN A 344 7.30 14.51 -4.34
CA ASN A 344 7.84 15.63 -3.56
C ASN A 344 7.77 16.97 -4.32
N ALA A 345 7.87 16.95 -5.65
CA ALA A 345 7.79 18.13 -6.49
C ALA A 345 6.34 18.62 -6.72
N ALA A 346 5.36 17.73 -6.57
CA ALA A 346 3.96 18.03 -6.83
C ALA A 346 3.22 18.42 -5.53
N ASP A 347 2.25 19.33 -5.66
CA ASP A 347 1.32 19.68 -4.57
C ASP A 347 0.00 18.90 -4.69
N PHE A 348 0.11 17.64 -5.10
CA PHE A 348 -1.03 16.74 -5.27
C PHE A 348 -0.97 15.62 -4.21
N PRO A 349 -1.92 15.55 -3.27
CA PRO A 349 -1.97 14.46 -2.29
C PRO A 349 -2.31 13.13 -2.98
N VAL A 350 -1.65 12.05 -2.57
CA VAL A 350 -2.05 10.68 -2.92
C VAL A 350 -3.10 10.22 -1.91
N ARG A 351 -4.27 9.79 -2.40
CA ARG A 351 -5.35 9.29 -1.55
C ARG A 351 -5.18 7.81 -1.23
N VAL A 352 -4.80 7.02 -2.21
CA VAL A 352 -4.55 5.59 -2.09
C VAL A 352 -3.40 5.19 -3.01
N PHE A 353 -2.40 4.51 -2.47
CA PHE A 353 -1.38 3.81 -3.22
C PHE A 353 -1.29 2.37 -2.69
N TYR A 354 -2.02 1.47 -3.34
CA TYR A 354 -2.10 0.07 -2.97
C TYR A 354 -1.28 -0.81 -3.90
N ASN A 355 -0.49 -1.70 -3.31
CA ASN A 355 0.45 -2.56 -4.02
C ASN A 355 0.32 -4.01 -3.53
N ILE A 356 0.28 -4.97 -4.44
CA ILE A 356 0.22 -6.40 -4.11
C ILE A 356 1.16 -7.21 -5.01
N CYS A 357 1.82 -8.22 -4.43
CA CYS A 357 2.64 -9.17 -5.17
C CYS A 357 2.57 -10.57 -4.56
N GLY A 358 2.67 -11.59 -5.39
CA GLY A 358 2.85 -12.96 -4.93
C GLY A 358 4.23 -13.19 -4.35
N THR A 359 4.33 -14.00 -3.28
CA THR A 359 5.64 -14.34 -2.67
C THR A 359 6.52 -15.20 -3.57
N GLU A 360 5.92 -15.92 -4.52
CA GLU A 360 6.59 -16.75 -5.52
C GLU A 360 6.64 -16.09 -6.91
N ASP A 361 6.27 -14.81 -6.97
CA ASP A 361 6.25 -14.04 -8.21
C ASP A 361 7.67 -13.77 -8.72
N SER A 362 7.88 -13.91 -10.02
CA SER A 362 9.18 -13.66 -10.67
C SER A 362 9.65 -12.21 -10.56
N VAL A 363 8.72 -11.25 -10.36
CA VAL A 363 9.05 -9.83 -10.20
C VAL A 363 9.15 -9.37 -8.74
N VAL A 364 8.97 -10.27 -7.76
CA VAL A 364 8.93 -9.92 -6.32
C VAL A 364 10.17 -9.13 -5.87
N THR A 365 11.35 -9.43 -6.41
CA THR A 365 12.57 -8.69 -6.08
C THR A 365 12.52 -7.23 -6.54
N GLY A 366 12.00 -6.98 -7.74
CA GLY A 366 11.79 -5.62 -8.27
C GLY A 366 10.60 -4.92 -7.60
N PHE A 367 9.58 -5.67 -7.22
CA PHE A 367 8.42 -5.17 -6.47
C PHE A 367 8.81 -4.60 -5.11
N ARG A 368 9.75 -5.22 -4.38
CA ARG A 368 10.27 -4.70 -3.10
C ARG A 368 10.87 -3.29 -3.19
N ASN A 369 11.27 -2.83 -4.36
CA ASN A 369 11.70 -1.45 -4.54
C ASN A 369 10.57 -0.44 -4.35
N ILE A 370 9.29 -0.87 -4.45
CA ILE A 370 8.13 -0.01 -4.22
C ILE A 370 8.08 0.44 -2.75
N GLU A 371 8.41 -0.44 -1.81
CA GLU A 371 8.49 -0.10 -0.37
C GLU A 371 9.42 1.09 -0.12
N ARG A 372 10.52 1.16 -0.88
CA ARG A 372 11.51 2.24 -0.77
C ARG A 372 10.97 3.61 -1.21
N ILE A 373 9.85 3.67 -1.95
CA ILE A 373 9.22 4.95 -2.31
C ILE A 373 8.73 5.63 -1.03
N GLY A 374 8.10 4.89 -0.11
CA GLY A 374 7.65 5.40 1.19
C GLY A 374 8.79 5.93 2.06
N ASP A 375 10.00 5.35 1.93
CA ASP A 375 11.20 5.83 2.62
C ASP A 375 11.77 7.15 2.06
N LEU A 376 11.35 7.56 0.87
CA LEU A 376 11.92 8.70 0.13
C LEU A 376 10.98 9.91 0.04
N THR A 377 9.78 9.82 0.62
CA THR A 377 8.79 10.90 0.59
C THR A 377 7.92 10.91 1.85
N ASP A 378 7.55 12.10 2.32
CA ASP A 378 6.55 12.28 3.40
C ASP A 378 5.11 12.37 2.85
N LYS A 379 4.89 12.21 1.54
CA LYS A 379 3.56 12.20 0.90
C LYS A 379 2.86 10.84 1.06
N LEU A 380 3.60 9.81 1.49
CA LEU A 380 3.11 8.45 1.72
C LEU A 380 3.29 8.06 3.19
N ASP A 381 2.22 7.55 3.78
CA ASP A 381 2.18 7.07 5.16
C ASP A 381 1.28 5.83 5.29
N GLU A 382 1.08 5.35 6.50
CA GLU A 382 0.27 4.17 6.81
C GLU A 382 -1.22 4.30 6.40
N ASN A 383 -1.72 5.51 6.15
CA ASN A 383 -3.11 5.74 5.77
C ASN A 383 -3.34 5.65 4.25
N ASN A 384 -2.30 5.92 3.45
CA ASN A 384 -2.43 5.99 1.99
C ASN A 384 -1.49 5.06 1.22
N PHE A 385 -0.50 4.43 1.88
CA PHE A 385 0.47 3.55 1.24
C PHE A 385 0.41 2.14 1.81
N ILE A 386 -0.04 1.18 1.01
CA ILE A 386 -0.25 -0.22 1.38
C ILE A 386 0.61 -1.10 0.47
N VAL A 387 1.39 -2.00 1.08
CA VAL A 387 2.15 -3.03 0.37
C VAL A 387 1.76 -4.39 0.94
N GLN A 388 1.17 -5.24 0.11
CA GLN A 388 0.69 -6.57 0.48
C GLN A 388 1.48 -7.65 -0.25
N TYR A 389 1.93 -8.66 0.49
CA TYR A 389 2.47 -9.91 -0.06
C TYR A 389 1.49 -11.04 0.24
N VAL A 390 1.21 -11.87 -0.76
CA VAL A 390 0.31 -13.02 -0.62
C VAL A 390 0.95 -14.28 -1.21
N PRO A 391 0.61 -15.48 -0.76
CA PRO A 391 1.01 -16.70 -1.46
C PRO A 391 0.52 -16.66 -2.91
N GLY A 392 1.39 -16.97 -3.86
CA GLY A 392 1.06 -17.00 -5.29
C GLY A 392 2.20 -16.53 -6.18
N GLY A 393 2.02 -16.71 -7.48
CA GLY A 393 2.98 -16.37 -8.52
C GLY A 393 2.57 -15.10 -9.29
N HIS A 394 3.08 -15.02 -10.53
CA HIS A 394 2.75 -13.95 -11.48
C HIS A 394 1.48 -14.30 -12.24
N ASP A 395 0.32 -14.25 -11.58
CA ASP A 395 -0.92 -14.78 -12.12
C ASP A 395 -2.18 -14.03 -11.64
N PHE A 396 -3.31 -14.36 -12.28
CA PHE A 396 -4.60 -13.75 -12.01
C PHE A 396 -5.16 -14.06 -10.61
N GLY A 397 -4.67 -15.05 -9.89
CA GLY A 397 -5.05 -15.28 -8.49
C GLY A 397 -4.66 -14.08 -7.63
N VAL A 398 -3.42 -13.62 -7.79
CA VAL A 398 -2.89 -12.43 -7.13
C VAL A 398 -3.54 -11.14 -7.68
N TRP A 399 -3.68 -11.02 -9.00
CA TRP A 399 -4.16 -9.78 -9.63
C TRP A 399 -5.64 -9.51 -9.40
N TYR A 400 -6.51 -10.54 -9.41
CA TYR A 400 -7.91 -10.35 -9.03
C TYR A 400 -8.08 -9.99 -7.54
N LEU A 401 -7.26 -10.55 -6.66
CA LEU A 401 -7.24 -10.13 -5.26
C LEU A 401 -6.79 -8.66 -5.14
N GLY A 402 -5.77 -8.28 -5.91
CA GLY A 402 -5.33 -6.89 -6.01
C GLY A 402 -6.44 -5.95 -6.48
N PHE A 403 -7.14 -6.32 -7.53
CA PHE A 403 -8.29 -5.55 -8.02
C PHE A 403 -9.42 -5.45 -6.99
N TYR A 404 -9.79 -6.56 -6.34
CA TYR A 404 -10.82 -6.60 -5.31
C TYR A 404 -10.52 -5.65 -4.15
N ASN A 405 -9.30 -5.72 -3.61
CA ASN A 405 -8.87 -4.84 -2.53
C ASN A 405 -8.82 -3.38 -2.98
N PHE A 406 -8.24 -3.12 -4.15
CA PHE A 406 -8.14 -1.77 -4.68
C PHE A 406 -9.52 -1.16 -4.98
N ALA A 407 -10.47 -1.94 -5.50
CA ALA A 407 -11.84 -1.49 -5.73
C ALA A 407 -12.53 -1.04 -4.43
N ARG A 408 -12.29 -1.73 -3.32
CA ARG A 408 -12.80 -1.36 -1.99
C ARG A 408 -12.14 -0.09 -1.44
N LEU A 409 -10.84 0.06 -1.60
CA LEU A 409 -10.09 1.24 -1.17
C LEU A 409 -10.48 2.49 -1.98
N PHE A 410 -10.53 2.37 -3.31
CA PHE A 410 -10.89 3.47 -4.19
C PHE A 410 -12.38 3.83 -4.10
N GLY A 411 -13.26 2.82 -4.05
CA GLY A 411 -14.71 2.96 -3.95
C GLY A 411 -15.25 3.20 -2.54
N ALA A 412 -14.40 3.37 -1.52
CA ALA A 412 -14.83 3.67 -0.16
C ALA A 412 -15.76 4.89 -0.11
N LYS A 413 -16.81 4.79 0.74
CA LYS A 413 -17.87 5.83 0.91
C LYS A 413 -17.44 6.94 1.82
#